data_46d415c44ecc0665011260ac1983b914
#
_entry.id   46d415c44ecc0665011260ac1983b914
#
_cell.length_a   1.000
_cell.length_b   1.000
_cell.length_c   1.000
_cell.angle_alpha   90.00
_cell.angle_beta   90.00
_cell.angle_gamma   90.00
#
_symmetry.space_group_name_H-M   'P 1'
#
loop_
_entity.id
_entity.type
_entity.pdbx_description
1 polymer ?
#
loop_
_entity_poly.entity_id
_entity_poly.type
_entity_poly.pdbx_seq_one_letter_code
_entity_poly.pdbx_strand_id
1 'polypeptide(L)'
;SLSEEQRRGRRLYETACVSCHDQPNTGTGDEPEWELRAVSYPRDHFSHRGTNPDLVSGASPYAQHDIPPDPDGLSATALAGQPLYQDNCAFCHAADGTGRNWIGSFLEPRPRDFTDPEFRLARDANAMEQRILHGIPGTSMPAWKEVLVPDEVAAIIAYIEETFRADRESY
;
A
#
# COMPACT_ATOMS: atom_id res chain seq x y z
N SER A 1 -29.34 -13.01 7.08
CA SER A 1 -28.06 -13.70 7.42
C SER A 1 -27.06 -13.48 6.30
N LEU A 2 -25.84 -13.11 6.61
CA LEU A 2 -24.77 -12.90 5.64
C LEU A 2 -24.43 -14.21 4.91
N SER A 3 -24.15 -14.13 3.61
CA SER A 3 -23.59 -15.25 2.84
C SER A 3 -22.18 -15.61 3.36
N GLU A 4 -21.65 -16.77 2.92
CA GLU A 4 -20.30 -17.18 3.31
C GLU A 4 -19.24 -16.19 2.80
N GLU A 5 -19.40 -15.70 1.59
CA GLU A 5 -18.54 -14.69 0.99
C GLU A 5 -18.59 -13.36 1.74
N GLN A 6 -19.78 -12.93 2.14
CA GLN A 6 -19.94 -11.72 2.95
C GLN A 6 -19.31 -11.87 4.34
N ARG A 7 -19.43 -13.04 4.97
CA ARG A 7 -18.73 -13.32 6.24
C ARG A 7 -17.22 -13.32 6.07
N ARG A 8 -16.71 -13.84 4.94
CA ARG A 8 -15.27 -13.78 4.60
C ARG A 8 -14.83 -12.33 4.42
N GLY A 9 -15.56 -11.56 3.63
CA GLY A 9 -15.29 -10.12 3.43
C GLY A 9 -15.27 -9.34 4.73
N ARG A 10 -16.24 -9.61 5.63
CA ARG A 10 -16.27 -9.00 6.96
C ARG A 10 -15.00 -9.31 7.77
N ARG A 11 -14.57 -10.57 7.82
CA ARG A 11 -13.34 -10.95 8.54
C ARG A 11 -12.09 -10.26 7.96
N LEU A 12 -11.99 -10.17 6.63
CA LEU A 12 -10.90 -9.46 5.97
C LEU A 12 -10.89 -7.97 6.34
N TYR A 13 -12.06 -7.34 6.29
CA TYR A 13 -12.22 -5.94 6.67
C TYR A 13 -11.83 -5.71 8.14
N GLU A 14 -12.34 -6.52 9.06
CA GLU A 14 -12.06 -6.44 10.49
C GLU A 14 -10.59 -6.69 10.83
N THR A 15 -9.88 -7.45 9.98
CA THR A 15 -8.48 -7.81 10.23
C THR A 15 -7.48 -6.82 9.59
N ALA A 16 -7.80 -6.32 8.40
CA ALA A 16 -6.84 -5.55 7.62
C ALA A 16 -7.23 -4.07 7.44
N CYS A 17 -8.53 -3.75 7.41
CA CYS A 17 -9.00 -2.42 7.00
C CYS A 17 -9.44 -1.55 8.18
N VAL A 18 -9.93 -2.17 9.25
CA VAL A 18 -10.51 -1.47 10.43
C VAL A 18 -9.50 -0.56 11.14
N SER A 19 -8.22 -0.87 11.07
CA SER A 19 -7.18 -0.04 11.70
C SER A 19 -7.06 1.36 11.08
N CYS A 20 -7.46 1.49 9.81
CA CYS A 20 -7.41 2.75 9.06
C CYS A 20 -8.80 3.28 8.72
N HIS A 21 -9.79 2.39 8.66
CA HIS A 21 -11.18 2.74 8.45
C HIS A 21 -11.92 2.67 9.79
N ASP A 22 -12.72 3.66 10.05
CA ASP A 22 -13.42 3.82 11.34
C ASP A 22 -14.14 2.54 11.77
N GLN A 23 -14.04 2.25 13.06
CA GLN A 23 -14.91 1.26 13.67
C GLN A 23 -16.35 1.79 13.64
N PRO A 24 -17.33 0.90 13.40
CA PRO A 24 -18.73 1.28 13.50
C PRO A 24 -18.97 1.85 14.91
N ASN A 25 -19.65 2.96 14.97
CA ASN A 25 -20.12 3.46 16.24
C ASN A 25 -21.12 2.44 16.79
N THR A 26 -20.70 1.65 17.76
CA THR A 26 -21.56 0.70 18.46
C THR A 26 -22.45 1.46 19.46
N GLY A 27 -23.21 2.42 18.93
CA GLY A 27 -24.39 2.89 19.66
C GLY A 27 -25.31 1.71 19.95
N THR A 28 -26.09 1.76 20.96
CA THR A 28 -26.95 0.70 21.53
C THR A 28 -28.05 0.17 20.58
N GLY A 29 -27.85 0.23 19.26
CA GLY A 29 -28.73 -0.31 18.24
C GLY A 29 -28.14 -1.56 17.60
N ASP A 30 -28.96 -2.50 17.24
CA ASP A 30 -28.58 -3.82 16.69
C ASP A 30 -27.88 -3.78 15.32
N GLU A 31 -27.74 -2.61 14.68
CA GLU A 31 -27.00 -2.43 13.44
C GLU A 31 -25.93 -1.34 13.60
N PRO A 32 -24.68 -1.58 13.13
CA PRO A 32 -23.64 -0.57 13.15
C PRO A 32 -24.03 0.57 12.19
N GLU A 33 -24.22 1.75 12.74
CA GLU A 33 -24.42 2.96 11.96
C GLU A 33 -23.06 3.49 11.53
N TRP A 34 -22.80 3.45 10.24
CA TRP A 34 -21.57 3.94 9.65
C TRP A 34 -21.67 5.44 9.45
N GLU A 35 -21.23 6.22 10.41
CA GLU A 35 -21.02 7.64 10.18
C GLU A 35 -19.75 7.87 9.34
N LEU A 36 -19.96 8.53 8.20
CA LEU A 36 -18.87 9.10 7.45
C LEU A 36 -18.28 10.25 8.26
N ARG A 37 -17.10 10.04 8.87
CA ARG A 37 -16.42 11.15 9.55
C ARG A 37 -16.13 12.26 8.55
N ALA A 38 -16.61 13.44 8.87
CA ALA A 38 -16.40 14.66 8.09
C ALA A 38 -14.92 15.12 8.04
N VAL A 39 -14.02 14.44 8.76
CA VAL A 39 -12.65 14.92 9.00
C VAL A 39 -11.58 14.03 8.38
N SER A 40 -11.91 12.83 7.96
CA SER A 40 -10.92 11.99 7.30
C SER A 40 -10.86 12.33 5.83
N TYR A 41 -9.77 12.87 5.42
CA TYR A 41 -9.31 13.08 4.05
C TYR A 41 -10.37 13.57 3.06
N PRO A 42 -10.13 14.62 2.31
CA PRO A 42 -10.98 14.98 1.19
C PRO A 42 -11.01 13.81 0.22
N ARG A 43 -12.06 12.99 0.31
CA ARG A 43 -12.25 11.79 -0.50
C ARG A 43 -12.28 12.07 -2.01
N ASP A 44 -12.58 13.30 -2.36
CA ASP A 44 -12.69 13.74 -3.76
C ASP A 44 -11.32 13.89 -4.44
N HIS A 45 -10.21 13.83 -3.69
CA HIS A 45 -8.86 14.06 -4.20
C HIS A 45 -7.84 12.99 -3.78
N PHE A 46 -8.21 12.08 -2.90
CA PHE A 46 -7.41 10.91 -2.55
C PHE A 46 -7.97 9.67 -3.23
N SER A 47 -7.72 9.56 -4.50
CA SER A 47 -7.76 8.25 -5.14
C SER A 47 -6.41 7.59 -4.88
N HIS A 48 -6.41 6.32 -4.52
CA HIS A 48 -5.20 5.50 -4.51
C HIS A 48 -4.58 5.37 -5.93
N ARG A 49 -5.23 5.99 -6.91
CA ARG A 49 -4.81 6.07 -8.31
C ARG A 49 -4.15 7.43 -8.53
N GLY A 50 -2.84 7.45 -8.43
CA GLY A 50 -1.99 8.54 -8.88
C GLY A 50 -2.41 9.92 -8.36
N THR A 51 -1.64 10.49 -7.49
CA THR A 51 -1.81 11.89 -7.09
C THR A 51 -1.59 12.76 -8.31
N ASN A 52 -2.58 13.59 -8.62
CA ASN A 52 -2.32 14.73 -9.49
C ASN A 52 -1.24 15.58 -8.79
N PRO A 53 -0.04 15.74 -9.37
CA PRO A 53 1.05 16.48 -8.74
C PRO A 53 0.66 17.92 -8.40
N ASP A 54 -0.34 18.49 -9.09
CA ASP A 54 -0.87 19.82 -8.81
C ASP A 54 -1.68 19.90 -7.50
N LEU A 55 -2.05 18.75 -6.92
CA LEU A 55 -2.82 18.68 -5.68
C LEU A 55 -1.94 18.32 -4.45
N VAL A 56 -0.65 18.04 -4.69
CA VAL A 56 0.29 17.74 -3.60
C VAL A 56 0.55 19.03 -2.83
N SER A 57 0.12 19.07 -1.57
CA SER A 57 0.41 20.22 -0.70
C SER A 57 1.90 20.28 -0.38
N GLY A 58 2.60 21.27 -0.91
CA GLY A 58 3.99 21.54 -0.56
C GLY A 58 4.25 21.84 0.93
N ALA A 59 3.18 21.96 1.73
CA ALA A 59 3.26 22.12 3.18
C ALA A 59 3.43 20.78 3.91
N SER A 60 3.13 19.65 3.28
CA SER A 60 3.31 18.33 3.87
C SER A 60 4.76 17.87 3.69
N PRO A 61 5.45 17.42 4.77
CA PRO A 61 6.79 16.84 4.66
C PRO A 61 6.80 15.54 3.84
N TYR A 62 5.64 14.95 3.61
CA TYR A 62 5.46 13.70 2.87
C TYR A 62 5.13 13.91 1.40
N ALA A 63 4.78 15.13 0.99
CA ALA A 63 4.31 15.42 -0.36
C ALA A 63 5.23 14.91 -1.48
N GLN A 64 6.55 15.01 -1.27
CA GLN A 64 7.55 14.51 -2.21
C GLN A 64 7.52 12.99 -2.39
N HIS A 65 7.03 12.24 -1.39
CA HIS A 65 6.96 10.79 -1.37
C HIS A 65 5.63 10.24 -1.89
N ASP A 66 4.67 11.14 -2.18
CA ASP A 66 3.37 10.80 -2.77
C ASP A 66 3.40 10.84 -4.31
N ILE A 67 4.54 11.15 -4.90
CA ILE A 67 4.74 11.22 -6.36
C ILE A 67 5.37 9.90 -6.82
N PRO A 68 4.65 9.10 -7.65
CA PRO A 68 5.23 7.90 -8.22
C PRO A 68 6.42 8.25 -9.11
N PRO A 69 7.54 7.52 -9.02
CA PRO A 69 8.61 7.66 -9.98
C PRO A 69 8.14 7.20 -11.37
N ASP A 70 8.67 7.82 -12.40
CA ASP A 70 8.43 7.49 -13.80
C ASP A 70 9.75 7.08 -14.47
N PRO A 71 10.28 5.88 -14.17
CA PRO A 71 11.54 5.42 -14.74
C PRO A 71 11.34 4.99 -16.19
N ASP A 72 12.29 5.37 -17.04
CA ASP A 72 12.37 4.87 -18.41
C ASP A 72 12.75 3.38 -18.44
N GLY A 73 12.22 2.66 -19.42
CA GLY A 73 12.73 1.32 -19.78
C GLY A 73 12.23 0.17 -18.91
N LEU A 74 11.15 0.34 -18.18
CA LEU A 74 10.51 -0.76 -17.45
C LEU A 74 10.10 -1.90 -18.39
N SER A 75 10.25 -3.14 -17.94
CA SER A 75 9.70 -4.31 -18.63
C SER A 75 8.17 -4.25 -18.67
N ALA A 76 7.57 -4.99 -19.61
CA ALA A 76 6.10 -5.09 -19.68
C ALA A 76 5.49 -5.61 -18.38
N THR A 77 6.17 -6.49 -17.66
CA THR A 77 5.75 -7.04 -16.37
C THR A 77 5.79 -5.95 -15.30
N ALA A 78 6.86 -5.18 -15.22
CA ALA A 78 6.98 -4.07 -14.27
C ALA A 78 5.95 -2.96 -14.55
N LEU A 79 5.71 -2.63 -15.81
CA LEU A 79 4.65 -1.68 -16.21
C LEU A 79 3.25 -2.14 -15.75
N ALA A 80 2.96 -3.43 -15.85
CA ALA A 80 1.71 -3.98 -15.31
C ALA A 80 1.67 -3.92 -13.78
N GLY A 81 2.81 -4.01 -13.11
CA GLY A 81 2.94 -3.93 -11.66
C GLY A 81 2.79 -2.53 -11.08
N GLN A 82 3.09 -1.49 -11.86
CA GLN A 82 3.04 -0.10 -11.39
C GLN A 82 1.67 0.29 -10.80
N PRO A 83 0.54 0.16 -11.51
CA PRO A 83 -0.77 0.50 -10.95
C PRO A 83 -1.12 -0.39 -9.75
N LEU A 84 -0.75 -1.67 -9.78
CA LEU A 84 -1.01 -2.59 -8.68
C LEU A 84 -0.25 -2.17 -7.41
N TYR A 85 1.00 -1.75 -7.55
CA TYR A 85 1.79 -1.22 -6.44
C TYR A 85 1.17 0.07 -5.89
N GLN A 86 0.83 1.02 -6.75
CA GLN A 86 0.26 2.30 -6.34
C GLN A 86 -1.09 2.12 -5.64
N ASP A 87 -1.93 1.21 -6.12
CA ASP A 87 -3.25 0.96 -5.55
C ASP A 87 -3.22 0.18 -4.22
N ASN A 88 -2.23 -0.71 -4.03
CA ASN A 88 -2.24 -1.66 -2.92
C ASN A 88 -1.09 -1.47 -1.92
N CYS A 89 0.06 -0.98 -2.35
CA CYS A 89 1.30 -0.97 -1.55
C CYS A 89 1.72 0.44 -1.12
N ALA A 90 1.54 1.44 -2.01
CA ALA A 90 2.00 2.80 -1.80
C ALA A 90 1.36 3.46 -0.56
N PHE A 91 0.18 3.03 -0.16
CA PHE A 91 -0.49 3.52 1.05
C PHE A 91 0.39 3.40 2.31
N CYS A 92 1.18 2.33 2.41
CA CYS A 92 2.13 2.14 3.51
C CYS A 92 3.57 2.39 3.08
N HIS A 93 3.93 1.95 1.86
CA HIS A 93 5.31 1.97 1.38
C HIS A 93 5.70 3.27 0.66
N ALA A 94 4.79 4.25 0.57
CA ALA A 94 4.88 5.48 -0.21
C ALA A 94 4.92 5.24 -1.73
N ALA A 95 4.57 6.25 -2.52
CA ALA A 95 4.53 6.11 -3.97
C ALA A 95 5.92 5.92 -4.58
N ASP A 96 6.94 6.47 -3.93
CA ASP A 96 8.35 6.39 -4.31
C ASP A 96 9.12 5.22 -3.67
N GLY A 97 8.44 4.35 -2.92
CA GLY A 97 9.04 3.16 -2.30
C GLY A 97 9.84 3.40 -1.03
N THR A 98 9.90 4.64 -0.52
CA THR A 98 10.71 4.99 0.66
C THR A 98 10.07 4.61 2.00
N GLY A 99 8.79 4.23 2.01
CA GLY A 99 8.03 4.04 3.24
C GLY A 99 7.79 5.34 4.04
N ARG A 100 8.13 6.48 3.46
CA ARG A 100 8.04 7.80 4.10
C ARG A 100 6.75 8.50 3.71
N ASN A 101 5.66 8.12 4.34
CA ASN A 101 4.39 8.81 4.18
C ASN A 101 3.73 8.99 5.55
N TRP A 102 2.57 9.65 5.52
CA TRP A 102 1.86 9.94 6.77
C TRP A 102 1.49 8.65 7.52
N ILE A 103 0.95 7.66 6.84
CA ILE A 103 0.57 6.37 7.46
C ILE A 103 1.81 5.64 7.97
N GLY A 104 2.84 5.50 7.14
CA GLY A 104 4.07 4.80 7.52
C GLY A 104 4.75 5.37 8.77
N SER A 105 4.53 6.66 9.05
CA SER A 105 5.09 7.30 10.24
C SER A 105 4.48 6.83 11.57
N PHE A 106 3.28 6.25 11.52
CA PHE A 106 2.56 5.72 12.70
C PHE A 106 2.70 4.20 12.85
N LEU A 107 3.28 3.52 11.88
CA LEU A 107 3.44 2.08 11.93
C LEU A 107 4.74 1.67 12.65
N GLU A 108 4.65 0.62 13.49
CA GLU A 108 5.80 0.04 14.19
C GLU A 108 5.78 -1.49 14.01
N PRO A 109 6.81 -2.09 13.36
CA PRO A 109 7.89 -1.41 12.68
C PRO A 109 7.40 -0.61 11.45
N ARG A 110 8.19 0.41 11.08
CA ARG A 110 7.88 1.20 9.88
C ARG A 110 7.94 0.34 8.62
N PRO A 111 7.15 0.67 7.60
CA PRO A 111 7.25 0.04 6.30
C PRO A 111 8.67 0.12 5.76
N ARG A 112 9.09 -0.95 5.09
CA ARG A 112 10.43 -1.04 4.56
C ARG A 112 10.64 -0.01 3.45
N ASP A 113 11.80 0.66 3.51
CA ASP A 113 12.31 1.51 2.44
C ASP A 113 12.92 0.61 1.35
N PHE A 114 12.32 0.55 0.18
CA PHE A 114 12.80 -0.24 -0.96
C PHE A 114 13.96 0.44 -1.68
N THR A 115 14.17 1.73 -1.45
CA THR A 115 15.27 2.50 -2.04
C THR A 115 16.57 2.39 -1.24
N ASP A 116 16.52 1.78 -0.05
CA ASP A 116 17.69 1.57 0.79
C ASP A 116 18.62 0.50 0.17
N PRO A 117 19.87 0.87 -0.22
CA PRO A 117 20.81 -0.06 -0.82
C PRO A 117 21.23 -1.21 0.11
N GLU A 118 21.11 -1.03 1.42
CA GLU A 118 21.38 -2.05 2.42
C GLU A 118 20.22 -3.05 2.56
N PHE A 119 19.08 -2.76 1.95
CA PHE A 119 17.93 -3.64 2.01
C PHE A 119 18.12 -4.91 1.18
N ARG A 120 18.81 -5.88 1.74
CA ARG A 120 19.19 -7.13 1.07
C ARG A 120 18.02 -8.04 0.70
N LEU A 121 16.90 -7.96 1.42
CA LEU A 121 15.71 -8.78 1.15
C LEU A 121 14.99 -8.36 -0.15
N ALA A 122 15.18 -7.15 -0.61
CA ALA A 122 14.75 -6.73 -1.91
C ALA A 122 15.48 -7.47 -3.06
N ARG A 123 16.51 -8.24 -2.75
CA ARG A 123 17.26 -9.04 -3.74
C ARG A 123 16.78 -10.48 -3.86
N ASP A 124 15.87 -10.90 -3.01
CA ASP A 124 15.27 -12.22 -3.04
C ASP A 124 13.78 -12.10 -3.38
N ALA A 125 13.47 -12.27 -4.68
CA ALA A 125 12.11 -12.21 -5.19
C ALA A 125 11.19 -13.24 -4.51
N ASN A 126 11.70 -14.43 -4.18
CA ASN A 126 10.92 -15.46 -3.49
C ASN A 126 10.58 -15.02 -2.06
N ALA A 127 11.54 -14.45 -1.34
CA ALA A 127 11.28 -13.93 0.00
C ALA A 127 10.29 -12.76 -0.02
N MET A 128 10.33 -11.92 -1.04
CA MET A 128 9.37 -10.83 -1.23
C MET A 128 7.98 -11.39 -1.54
N GLU A 129 7.88 -12.36 -2.43
CA GLU A 129 6.63 -13.05 -2.76
C GLU A 129 5.98 -13.64 -1.50
N GLN A 130 6.74 -14.38 -0.70
CA GLN A 130 6.22 -14.98 0.53
C GLN A 130 5.71 -13.93 1.52
N ARG A 131 6.38 -12.77 1.63
CA ARG A 131 5.91 -11.68 2.49
C ARG A 131 4.66 -11.00 1.96
N ILE A 132 4.54 -10.83 0.68
CA ILE A 132 3.31 -10.28 0.06
C ILE A 132 2.17 -11.27 0.27
N LEU A 133 2.37 -12.55 -0.05
CA LEU A 133 1.32 -13.55 0.05
C LEU A 133 0.84 -13.77 1.50
N HIS A 134 1.76 -13.82 2.45
CA HIS A 134 1.44 -14.24 3.83
C HIS A 134 1.48 -13.10 4.86
N GLY A 135 1.89 -11.90 4.43
CA GLY A 135 2.13 -10.80 5.36
C GLY A 135 3.32 -11.06 6.28
N ILE A 136 3.51 -10.19 7.25
CA ILE A 136 4.58 -10.32 8.24
C ILE A 136 3.95 -10.32 9.63
N PRO A 137 3.91 -11.46 10.33
CA PRO A 137 3.31 -11.56 11.66
C PRO A 137 3.91 -10.53 12.63
N GLY A 138 3.06 -9.91 13.44
CA GLY A 138 3.46 -8.88 14.40
C GLY A 138 3.73 -7.49 13.81
N THR A 139 3.41 -7.30 12.53
CA THR A 139 3.50 -6.00 11.85
C THR A 139 2.17 -5.63 11.20
N SER A 140 2.09 -4.42 10.65
CA SER A 140 0.93 -3.96 9.88
C SER A 140 0.91 -4.44 8.42
N MET A 141 1.92 -5.22 7.97
CA MET A 141 1.93 -5.78 6.63
C MET A 141 0.94 -6.94 6.50
N PRO A 142 -0.18 -6.77 5.79
CA PRO A 142 -1.21 -7.79 5.68
C PRO A 142 -0.83 -8.88 4.67
N ALA A 143 -1.56 -9.99 4.72
CA ALA A 143 -1.46 -11.06 3.72
C ALA A 143 -2.33 -10.74 2.50
N TRP A 144 -1.76 -10.84 1.31
CA TRP A 144 -2.41 -10.50 0.05
C TRP A 144 -2.87 -11.71 -0.79
N LYS A 145 -2.60 -12.93 -0.36
CA LYS A 145 -2.89 -14.16 -1.10
C LYS A 145 -4.35 -14.38 -1.49
N GLU A 146 -5.28 -13.69 -0.80
CA GLU A 146 -6.71 -13.79 -1.07
C GLU A 146 -7.23 -12.62 -1.94
N VAL A 147 -6.37 -11.67 -2.22
CA VAL A 147 -6.68 -10.43 -2.95
C VAL A 147 -6.00 -10.41 -4.31
N LEU A 148 -4.70 -10.75 -4.35
CA LEU A 148 -3.87 -10.73 -5.54
C LEU A 148 -3.67 -12.14 -6.09
N VAL A 149 -3.69 -12.26 -7.42
CA VAL A 149 -3.31 -13.51 -8.08
C VAL A 149 -1.79 -13.58 -8.29
N PRO A 150 -1.21 -14.78 -8.50
CA PRO A 150 0.26 -14.92 -8.60
C PRO A 150 0.92 -14.01 -9.63
N ASP A 151 0.30 -13.81 -10.80
CA ASP A 151 0.85 -12.95 -11.85
C ASP A 151 0.87 -11.48 -11.43
N GLU A 152 -0.10 -11.01 -10.66
CA GLU A 152 -0.13 -9.66 -10.09
C GLU A 152 0.97 -9.47 -9.03
N VAL A 153 1.19 -10.47 -8.19
CA VAL A 153 2.29 -10.45 -7.22
C VAL A 153 3.64 -10.40 -7.93
N ALA A 154 3.83 -11.21 -8.99
CA ALA A 154 5.03 -11.18 -9.80
C ALA A 154 5.24 -9.81 -10.48
N ALA A 155 4.17 -9.20 -10.97
CA ALA A 155 4.21 -7.87 -11.58
C ALA A 155 4.60 -6.78 -10.56
N ILE A 156 4.04 -6.81 -9.35
CA ILE A 156 4.40 -5.88 -8.27
C ILE A 156 5.88 -6.04 -7.90
N ILE A 157 6.38 -7.27 -7.78
CA ILE A 157 7.79 -7.54 -7.49
C ILE A 157 8.69 -6.98 -8.58
N ALA A 158 8.36 -7.23 -9.85
CA ALA A 158 9.11 -6.71 -10.99
C ALA A 158 9.16 -5.17 -10.96
N TYR A 159 8.02 -4.51 -10.68
CA TYR A 159 7.98 -3.06 -10.56
C TYR A 159 8.89 -2.55 -9.42
N ILE A 160 8.81 -3.16 -8.23
CA ILE A 160 9.67 -2.78 -7.10
C ILE A 160 11.14 -2.96 -7.46
N GLU A 161 11.50 -4.07 -8.10
CA GLU A 161 12.87 -4.38 -8.47
C GLU A 161 13.43 -3.45 -9.52
N GLU A 162 12.66 -3.13 -10.53
CA GLU A 162 13.13 -2.29 -11.64
C GLU A 162 13.07 -0.80 -11.31
N THR A 163 12.13 -0.37 -10.46
CA THR A 163 11.91 1.05 -10.17
C THR A 163 12.75 1.55 -8.99
N PHE A 164 12.79 0.78 -7.88
CA PHE A 164 13.38 1.29 -6.63
C PHE A 164 14.80 0.79 -6.39
N ARG A 165 15.25 -0.20 -7.13
CA ARG A 165 16.58 -0.80 -7.00
C ARG A 165 17.60 -0.35 -8.02
N ALA A 166 17.18 0.40 -9.03
CA ALA A 166 18.12 0.98 -9.95
C ALA A 166 19.14 1.81 -9.17
N ASP A 167 20.43 1.43 -9.29
CA ASP A 167 21.53 2.25 -8.81
C ASP A 167 21.31 3.65 -9.36
N ARG A 168 20.76 4.52 -8.52
CA ARG A 168 20.65 5.94 -8.85
C ARG A 168 22.03 6.56 -8.78
N GLU A 169 22.91 6.14 -9.66
CA GLU A 169 23.98 6.99 -10.11
C GLU A 169 23.33 8.07 -10.97
N SER A 170 23.24 9.23 -10.41
CA SER A 170 22.85 10.50 -11.03
C SER A 170 21.48 11.06 -10.62
N TYR A 171 21.52 11.79 -9.53
CA TYR A 171 20.98 13.16 -9.49
C TYR A 171 21.93 14.03 -8.69
#